data_d70d3381df28c280167bcc1fc79aa14e
#
_entry.id   d70d3381df28c280167bcc1fc79aa14e
#
_cell.length_a   1.000
_cell.length_b   1.000
_cell.length_c   1.000
_cell.angle_alpha   90.00
_cell.angle_beta   90.00
_cell.angle_gamma   90.00
#
_symmetry.space_group_name_H-M   'P 1'
#
loop_
_entity.id
_entity.type
_entity.pdbx_description
1 polymer ?
#
loop_
_entity_poly.entity_id
_entity_poly.type
_entity_poly.pdbx_seq_one_letter_code
_entity_poly.pdbx_strand_id
1 'polypeptide(L)'
;MSRPPGAATPDELEARITLLRAAVRRAVAAGDRRTARELRAELREAERAWDDAVLGDDPGTGDGGDAGRGLLPVREQVHQALTLLGAPAAPKLIGAVYAAFFPGEIPSTRLTSLRRDEERSFRTSPYARPYYLCAALTADLLAPARGLLTVSTWPLEQRIVGPLSPRTDFLTAAARLAEHAAGRGTPPSPEVQRLLWRFASTIPGAATGTVGTADPAALAEAARAELDVHREPDRRRRASAARRARDRLDDAERLFGSRLRAVRGSGGRPAQRPGQRSATSSAINPAISGETDR
;
A
#
# COMPACT_ATOMS: atom_id res chain seq x y z
N MET A 1 27.60 -33.18 -2.09
CA MET A 1 27.29 -33.29 -3.52
C MET A 1 27.88 -32.07 -4.20
N SER A 2 28.76 -32.30 -5.21
CA SER A 2 29.49 -31.22 -5.89
C SER A 2 28.57 -30.40 -6.79
N ARG A 3 28.65 -29.09 -6.63
CA ARG A 3 27.97 -28.07 -7.43
C ARG A 3 28.32 -28.27 -8.93
N PRO A 4 27.38 -28.08 -9.87
CA PRO A 4 27.67 -28.14 -11.28
C PRO A 4 28.73 -27.10 -11.66
N PRO A 5 29.71 -27.43 -12.48
CA PRO A 5 30.73 -26.48 -12.91
C PRO A 5 30.12 -25.39 -13.78
N GLY A 6 30.12 -24.14 -13.31
CA GLY A 6 29.67 -22.98 -14.08
C GLY A 6 28.64 -22.08 -13.39
N ALA A 7 28.11 -22.44 -12.22
CA ALA A 7 27.21 -21.53 -11.49
C ALA A 7 28.00 -20.51 -10.66
N ALA A 8 27.77 -19.21 -10.92
CA ALA A 8 28.39 -18.12 -10.18
C ALA A 8 28.11 -18.22 -8.67
N THR A 9 29.09 -17.87 -7.86
CA THR A 9 28.92 -17.84 -6.40
C THR A 9 28.11 -16.65 -5.95
N PRO A 10 27.45 -16.68 -4.77
CA PRO A 10 26.75 -15.52 -4.22
C PRO A 10 27.64 -14.26 -4.17
N ASP A 11 28.89 -14.39 -3.78
CA ASP A 11 29.85 -13.28 -3.70
C ASP A 11 30.17 -12.70 -5.09
N GLU A 12 30.32 -13.55 -6.11
CA GLU A 12 30.54 -13.13 -7.49
C GLU A 12 29.32 -12.40 -8.05
N LEU A 13 28.11 -12.85 -7.70
CA LEU A 13 26.85 -12.22 -8.09
C LEU A 13 26.68 -10.88 -7.38
N GLU A 14 27.02 -10.76 -6.11
CA GLU A 14 26.98 -9.50 -5.37
C GLU A 14 27.98 -8.47 -5.93
N ALA A 15 29.20 -8.88 -6.25
CA ALA A 15 30.17 -8.05 -6.93
C ALA A 15 29.64 -7.56 -8.31
N ARG A 16 29.03 -8.46 -9.08
CA ARG A 16 28.40 -8.14 -10.38
C ARG A 16 27.25 -7.13 -10.23
N ILE A 17 26.35 -7.32 -9.25
CA ILE A 17 25.26 -6.42 -8.93
C ILE A 17 25.81 -5.01 -8.61
N THR A 18 26.86 -4.93 -7.82
CA THR A 18 27.50 -3.65 -7.46
C THR A 18 28.06 -2.93 -8.69
N LEU A 19 28.72 -3.64 -9.58
CA LEU A 19 29.24 -3.09 -10.83
C LEU A 19 28.12 -2.62 -11.78
N LEU A 20 27.05 -3.41 -11.92
CA LEU A 20 25.91 -3.06 -12.76
C LEU A 20 25.16 -1.83 -12.22
N ARG A 21 25.00 -1.71 -10.91
CA ARG A 21 24.42 -0.50 -10.26
C ARG A 21 25.25 0.76 -10.56
N ALA A 22 26.59 0.65 -10.53
CA ALA A 22 27.47 1.74 -10.88
C ALA A 22 27.40 2.10 -12.38
N ALA A 23 27.31 1.10 -13.26
CA ALA A 23 27.18 1.29 -14.70
C ALA A 23 25.83 1.95 -15.06
N VAL A 24 24.73 1.53 -14.45
CA VAL A 24 23.41 2.17 -14.62
C VAL A 24 23.46 3.66 -14.22
N ARG A 25 24.11 4.00 -13.10
CA ARG A 25 24.25 5.39 -12.67
C ARG A 25 25.04 6.22 -13.71
N ARG A 26 26.13 5.68 -14.25
CA ARG A 26 26.93 6.35 -15.28
C ARG A 26 26.16 6.57 -16.57
N ALA A 27 25.45 5.55 -17.07
CA ALA A 27 24.62 5.66 -18.26
C ALA A 27 23.49 6.68 -18.11
N VAL A 28 22.87 6.74 -16.93
CA VAL A 28 21.84 7.74 -16.60
C VAL A 28 22.43 9.15 -16.56
N ALA A 29 23.61 9.33 -15.93
CA ALA A 29 24.31 10.61 -15.90
C ALA A 29 24.75 11.09 -17.28
N ALA A 30 25.12 10.17 -18.17
CA ALA A 30 25.47 10.44 -19.58
C ALA A 30 24.24 10.68 -20.48
N GLY A 31 23.02 10.52 -19.97
CA GLY A 31 21.79 10.67 -20.75
C GLY A 31 21.52 9.50 -21.72
N ASP A 32 22.32 8.44 -21.69
CA ASP A 32 22.17 7.27 -22.55
C ASP A 32 21.06 6.35 -22.03
N ARG A 33 19.84 6.64 -22.50
CA ARG A 33 18.63 5.91 -22.10
C ARG A 33 18.61 4.47 -22.60
N ARG A 34 19.27 4.17 -23.72
CA ARG A 34 19.29 2.81 -24.29
C ARG A 34 20.16 1.91 -23.43
N THR A 35 21.41 2.28 -23.26
CA THR A 35 22.36 1.54 -22.40
C THR A 35 21.86 1.43 -20.96
N ALA A 36 21.23 2.48 -20.42
CA ALA A 36 20.63 2.41 -19.09
C ALA A 36 19.48 1.39 -18.97
N ARG A 37 18.71 1.14 -20.05
CA ARG A 37 17.67 0.10 -20.08
C ARG A 37 18.26 -1.31 -20.14
N GLU A 38 19.26 -1.50 -20.98
CA GLU A 38 19.99 -2.76 -21.14
C GLU A 38 20.65 -3.16 -19.83
N LEU A 39 21.42 -2.27 -19.21
CA LEU A 39 22.07 -2.50 -17.93
C LEU A 39 21.10 -2.76 -16.77
N ARG A 40 19.90 -2.16 -16.78
CA ARG A 40 18.85 -2.46 -15.81
C ARG A 40 18.23 -3.85 -16.03
N ALA A 41 18.18 -4.34 -17.24
CA ALA A 41 17.74 -5.71 -17.52
C ALA A 41 18.76 -6.72 -16.98
N GLU A 42 20.05 -6.51 -17.24
CA GLU A 42 21.13 -7.33 -16.70
C GLU A 42 21.20 -7.29 -15.17
N LEU A 43 21.00 -6.12 -14.55
CA LEU A 43 20.94 -5.98 -13.10
C LEU A 43 19.82 -6.85 -12.49
N ARG A 44 18.62 -6.80 -13.07
CA ARG A 44 17.50 -7.64 -12.58
C ARG A 44 17.77 -9.14 -12.74
N GLU A 45 18.52 -9.52 -13.78
CA GLU A 45 18.90 -10.92 -13.97
C GLU A 45 19.95 -11.36 -12.95
N ALA A 46 20.96 -10.51 -12.66
CA ALA A 46 21.96 -10.77 -11.64
C ALA A 46 21.33 -10.81 -10.22
N GLU A 47 20.38 -9.93 -9.93
CA GLU A 47 19.64 -9.92 -8.65
C GLU A 47 18.81 -11.22 -8.48
N ARG A 48 18.15 -11.71 -9.53
CA ARG A 48 17.43 -13.01 -9.49
C ARG A 48 18.38 -14.18 -9.29
N ALA A 49 19.49 -14.21 -10.03
CA ALA A 49 20.47 -15.28 -9.90
C ALA A 49 21.11 -15.30 -8.50
N TRP A 50 21.28 -14.13 -7.86
CA TRP A 50 21.76 -14.03 -6.49
C TRP A 50 20.70 -14.54 -5.49
N ASP A 51 19.45 -14.14 -5.65
CA ASP A 51 18.32 -14.65 -4.84
C ASP A 51 18.25 -16.19 -4.94
N ASP A 52 18.35 -16.75 -6.14
CA ASP A 52 18.35 -18.20 -6.38
C ASP A 52 19.58 -18.89 -5.75
N ALA A 53 20.74 -18.25 -5.79
CA ALA A 53 21.98 -18.82 -5.22
C ALA A 53 22.02 -18.78 -3.69
N VAL A 54 21.39 -17.77 -3.06
CA VAL A 54 21.33 -17.61 -1.59
C VAL A 54 20.15 -18.39 -0.98
N LEU A 55 19.02 -18.46 -1.69
CA LEU A 55 17.79 -19.13 -1.22
C LEU A 55 17.69 -20.59 -1.72
N GLY A 56 18.51 -20.98 -2.69
CA GLY A 56 18.46 -22.28 -3.36
C GLY A 56 19.13 -23.46 -2.63
N ASP A 57 19.76 -23.24 -1.47
CA ASP A 57 20.47 -24.29 -0.71
C ASP A 57 19.83 -24.54 0.68
N ASP A 58 18.51 -24.76 0.72
CA ASP A 58 17.91 -25.48 1.85
C ASP A 58 17.64 -26.93 1.43
N PRO A 59 18.53 -27.90 1.80
CA PRO A 59 18.38 -29.30 1.43
C PRO A 59 17.38 -30.04 2.34
N GLY A 60 16.34 -29.35 2.80
CA GLY A 60 15.40 -29.85 3.83
C GLY A 60 13.98 -30.10 3.37
N THR A 61 13.68 -30.28 2.07
CA THR A 61 12.45 -30.99 1.65
C THR A 61 12.61 -31.54 0.24
N GLY A 62 13.39 -32.62 0.14
CA GLY A 62 13.23 -33.54 -0.96
C GLY A 62 12.00 -34.38 -0.69
N ASP A 63 10.95 -34.20 -1.47
CA ASP A 63 10.28 -35.32 -2.11
C ASP A 63 9.55 -34.85 -3.36
N GLY A 64 9.82 -35.57 -4.45
CA GLY A 64 9.24 -35.34 -5.74
C GLY A 64 7.73 -35.55 -5.73
N GLY A 65 7.04 -34.68 -6.41
CA GLY A 65 5.67 -34.92 -6.80
C GLY A 65 4.73 -33.75 -6.61
N ASP A 66 5.07 -32.55 -7.05
CA ASP A 66 4.01 -31.60 -7.45
C ASP A 66 4.50 -30.55 -8.47
N ALA A 67 4.90 -31.02 -9.63
CA ALA A 67 5.15 -30.18 -10.80
C ALA A 67 3.85 -29.63 -11.43
N GLY A 68 2.79 -29.42 -10.63
CA GLY A 68 1.46 -29.05 -11.11
C GLY A 68 0.71 -27.97 -10.32
N ARG A 69 1.17 -27.61 -9.12
CA ARG A 69 0.56 -26.47 -8.39
C ARG A 69 1.39 -25.22 -8.61
N GLY A 70 1.20 -24.56 -9.74
CA GLY A 70 1.75 -23.24 -9.97
C GLY A 70 1.39 -22.35 -8.79
N LEU A 71 2.41 -21.85 -8.07
CA LEU A 71 2.22 -20.87 -6.98
C LEU A 71 1.32 -19.76 -7.49
N LEU A 72 0.21 -19.52 -6.82
CA LEU A 72 -0.71 -18.45 -7.18
C LEU A 72 0.07 -17.13 -7.31
N PRO A 73 -0.21 -16.31 -8.32
CA PRO A 73 0.41 -14.99 -8.44
C PRO A 73 0.25 -14.20 -7.15
N VAL A 74 1.28 -13.43 -6.75
CA VAL A 74 1.27 -12.64 -5.51
C VAL A 74 0.02 -11.76 -5.38
N ARG A 75 -0.46 -11.19 -6.48
CA ARG A 75 -1.69 -10.39 -6.47
C ARG A 75 -2.92 -11.20 -6.05
N GLU A 76 -2.99 -12.48 -6.45
CA GLU A 76 -4.08 -13.39 -6.08
C GLU A 76 -3.97 -13.80 -4.61
N GLN A 77 -2.77 -14.09 -4.13
CA GLN A 77 -2.51 -14.37 -2.72
C GLN A 77 -2.93 -13.21 -1.83
N VAL A 78 -2.60 -11.98 -2.22
CA VAL A 78 -3.01 -10.75 -1.51
C VAL A 78 -4.53 -10.55 -1.55
N HIS A 79 -5.15 -10.83 -2.70
CA HIS A 79 -6.60 -10.76 -2.85
C HIS A 79 -7.32 -11.73 -1.91
N GLN A 80 -6.85 -12.99 -1.83
CA GLN A 80 -7.40 -14.00 -0.91
C GLN A 80 -7.29 -13.56 0.54
N ALA A 81 -6.11 -13.08 0.97
CA ALA A 81 -5.91 -12.61 2.33
C ALA A 81 -6.78 -11.38 2.66
N LEU A 82 -6.90 -10.41 1.76
CA LEU A 82 -7.79 -9.26 1.94
C LEU A 82 -9.26 -9.66 1.98
N THR A 83 -9.68 -10.59 1.13
CA THR A 83 -11.05 -11.13 1.12
C THR A 83 -11.38 -11.80 2.46
N LEU A 84 -10.44 -12.56 3.03
CA LEU A 84 -10.62 -13.16 4.35
C LEU A 84 -10.69 -12.11 5.45
N LEU A 85 -9.80 -11.11 5.43
CA LEU A 85 -9.80 -9.99 6.39
C LEU A 85 -11.08 -9.14 6.31
N GLY A 86 -11.61 -8.91 5.11
CA GLY A 86 -12.80 -8.08 4.87
C GLY A 86 -12.62 -6.60 5.19
N ALA A 87 -11.39 -6.13 5.38
CA ALA A 87 -11.05 -4.75 5.73
C ALA A 87 -9.71 -4.33 5.12
N PRO A 88 -9.48 -3.02 4.93
CA PRO A 88 -8.18 -2.50 4.52
C PRO A 88 -7.07 -2.96 5.47
N ALA A 89 -5.97 -3.46 4.92
CA ALA A 89 -4.92 -4.06 5.73
C ALA A 89 -3.52 -3.67 5.29
N ALA A 90 -2.60 -3.64 6.27
CA ALA A 90 -1.19 -3.43 6.03
C ALA A 90 -0.52 -4.70 5.44
N PRO A 91 0.49 -4.56 4.58
CA PRO A 91 1.22 -5.68 3.98
C PRO A 91 1.68 -6.74 4.99
N LYS A 92 2.14 -6.30 6.16
CA LYS A 92 2.59 -7.20 7.23
C LYS A 92 1.45 -8.09 7.76
N LEU A 93 0.24 -7.54 7.90
CA LEU A 93 -0.93 -8.32 8.32
C LEU A 93 -1.39 -9.25 7.20
N ILE A 94 -1.41 -8.77 5.96
CA ILE A 94 -1.77 -9.58 4.78
C ILE A 94 -0.86 -10.81 4.67
N GLY A 95 0.46 -10.62 4.78
CA GLY A 95 1.41 -11.72 4.75
C GLY A 95 1.21 -12.71 5.90
N ALA A 96 0.99 -12.21 7.13
CA ALA A 96 0.73 -13.06 8.30
C ALA A 96 -0.57 -13.87 8.17
N VAL A 97 -1.62 -13.28 7.62
CA VAL A 97 -2.90 -13.96 7.36
C VAL A 97 -2.72 -15.01 6.26
N TYR A 98 -2.02 -14.67 5.18
CA TYR A 98 -1.79 -15.63 4.12
C TYR A 98 -1.02 -16.85 4.62
N ALA A 99 0.11 -16.63 5.32
CA ALA A 99 0.92 -17.71 5.89
C ALA A 99 0.16 -18.58 6.92
N ALA A 100 -0.80 -18.00 7.66
CA ALA A 100 -1.58 -18.74 8.65
C ALA A 100 -2.74 -19.57 8.07
N PHE A 101 -3.39 -19.09 6.99
CA PHE A 101 -4.63 -19.66 6.49
C PHE A 101 -4.54 -20.31 5.11
N PHE A 102 -3.48 -20.00 4.34
CA PHE A 102 -3.28 -20.50 2.97
C PHE A 102 -1.91 -21.19 2.84
N PRO A 103 -1.72 -22.02 1.83
CA PRO A 103 -0.42 -22.65 1.57
C PRO A 103 0.59 -21.64 1.03
N GLY A 104 1.82 -21.66 1.60
CA GLY A 104 2.94 -20.80 1.17
C GLY A 104 3.00 -19.45 1.87
N GLU A 105 3.93 -18.61 1.44
CA GLU A 105 4.19 -17.29 2.00
C GLU A 105 4.24 -16.23 0.91
N ILE A 106 3.90 -14.98 1.28
CA ILE A 106 4.03 -13.83 0.39
C ILE A 106 5.33 -13.09 0.74
N PRO A 107 6.33 -13.03 -0.18
CA PRO A 107 7.54 -12.27 0.06
C PRO A 107 7.26 -10.79 0.30
N SER A 108 7.77 -10.24 1.40
CA SER A 108 7.52 -8.84 1.81
C SER A 108 7.96 -7.82 0.76
N THR A 109 9.03 -8.13 0.01
CA THR A 109 9.54 -7.31 -1.09
C THR A 109 8.52 -7.15 -2.23
N ARG A 110 7.76 -8.21 -2.52
CA ARG A 110 6.71 -8.20 -3.54
C ARG A 110 5.51 -7.35 -3.14
N LEU A 111 5.17 -7.34 -1.85
CA LEU A 111 4.08 -6.50 -1.32
C LEU A 111 4.39 -5.00 -1.42
N THR A 112 5.65 -4.61 -1.34
CA THR A 112 6.06 -3.20 -1.37
C THR A 112 5.88 -2.56 -2.75
N SER A 113 6.13 -3.30 -3.83
CA SER A 113 6.00 -2.82 -5.20
C SER A 113 4.58 -2.97 -5.76
N LEU A 114 3.80 -3.89 -5.20
CA LEU A 114 2.51 -4.37 -5.75
C LEU A 114 1.56 -3.22 -6.12
N ARG A 115 1.34 -2.27 -5.19
CA ARG A 115 0.45 -1.13 -5.45
C ARG A 115 0.90 -0.31 -6.67
N ARG A 116 2.22 -0.07 -6.80
CA ARG A 116 2.77 0.71 -7.92
C ARG A 116 2.60 -0.03 -9.24
N ASP A 117 2.75 -1.34 -9.22
CA ASP A 117 2.62 -2.19 -10.39
C ASP A 117 1.15 -2.29 -10.84
N GLU A 118 0.20 -2.36 -9.89
CA GLU A 118 -1.23 -2.31 -10.17
C GLU A 118 -1.66 -0.95 -10.74
N GLU A 119 -1.18 0.17 -10.17
CA GLU A 119 -1.44 1.52 -10.68
C GLU A 119 -0.88 1.70 -12.10
N ARG A 120 0.33 1.19 -12.36
CA ARG A 120 0.93 1.22 -13.70
C ARG A 120 0.11 0.40 -14.69
N SER A 121 -0.30 -0.81 -14.30
CA SER A 121 -1.13 -1.68 -15.13
C SER A 121 -2.47 -1.02 -15.50
N PHE A 122 -3.13 -0.40 -14.53
CA PHE A 122 -4.38 0.33 -14.80
C PHE A 122 -4.18 1.48 -15.78
N ARG A 123 -3.09 2.27 -15.63
CA ARG A 123 -2.79 3.40 -16.52
C ARG A 123 -2.45 2.98 -17.94
N THR A 124 -1.82 1.81 -18.10
CA THR A 124 -1.47 1.29 -19.43
C THR A 124 -2.69 0.71 -20.13
N SER A 125 -3.55 0.00 -19.39
CA SER A 125 -4.75 -0.65 -19.93
C SER A 125 -5.86 -0.61 -18.87
N PRO A 126 -6.65 0.48 -18.84
CA PRO A 126 -7.73 0.61 -17.87
C PRO A 126 -8.73 -0.54 -18.00
N TYR A 127 -9.18 -1.05 -16.87
CA TYR A 127 -10.19 -2.11 -16.75
C TYR A 127 -9.86 -3.45 -17.43
N ALA A 128 -8.60 -3.67 -17.83
CA ALA A 128 -8.17 -4.93 -18.42
C ALA A 128 -8.16 -6.13 -17.45
N ARG A 129 -8.33 -5.86 -16.15
CA ARG A 129 -8.34 -6.88 -15.09
C ARG A 129 -9.67 -6.88 -14.36
N PRO A 130 -10.13 -8.06 -13.87
CA PRO A 130 -11.40 -8.16 -13.13
C PRO A 130 -11.37 -7.38 -11.80
N TYR A 131 -10.19 -7.17 -11.21
CA TYR A 131 -9.98 -6.36 -10.02
C TYR A 131 -8.56 -5.78 -10.00
N TYR A 132 -8.37 -4.77 -9.18
CA TYR A 132 -7.07 -4.15 -8.88
C TYR A 132 -6.84 -4.12 -7.36
N LEU A 133 -5.59 -4.31 -6.96
CA LEU A 133 -5.16 -4.05 -5.60
C LEU A 133 -4.76 -2.58 -5.49
N CYS A 134 -5.48 -1.84 -4.68
CA CYS A 134 -5.35 -0.39 -4.59
C CYS A 134 -5.09 0.06 -3.15
N ALA A 135 -4.71 1.33 -2.97
CA ALA A 135 -4.61 1.91 -1.65
C ALA A 135 -6.01 2.19 -1.08
N ALA A 136 -6.16 2.06 0.25
CA ALA A 136 -7.27 2.70 0.92
C ALA A 136 -7.17 4.22 0.77
N LEU A 137 -8.30 4.94 0.83
CA LEU A 137 -8.36 6.39 0.77
C LEU A 137 -8.61 6.96 2.17
N THR A 138 -7.94 8.06 2.51
CA THR A 138 -8.22 8.78 3.76
C THR A 138 -9.56 9.51 3.67
N ALA A 139 -10.37 9.45 4.70
CA ALA A 139 -11.69 10.10 4.70
C ALA A 139 -11.60 11.63 4.55
N ASP A 140 -10.55 12.26 5.05
CA ASP A 140 -10.43 13.72 5.06
C ASP A 140 -9.97 14.28 3.70
N LEU A 141 -8.85 13.77 3.19
CA LEU A 141 -8.19 14.29 2.00
C LEU A 141 -8.47 13.49 0.73
N LEU A 142 -9.09 12.32 0.84
CA LEU A 142 -9.28 11.36 -0.26
C LEU A 142 -7.94 10.97 -0.93
N ALA A 143 -6.86 11.15 -0.19
CA ALA A 143 -5.51 10.77 -0.59
C ALA A 143 -5.24 9.30 -0.23
N PRO A 144 -4.25 8.65 -0.87
CA PRO A 144 -3.90 7.28 -0.52
C PRO A 144 -3.46 7.17 0.94
N ALA A 145 -4.12 6.33 1.71
CA ALA A 145 -3.69 5.97 3.06
C ALA A 145 -2.37 5.20 2.99
N ARG A 146 -1.38 5.63 3.75
CA ARG A 146 -0.06 5.00 3.74
C ARG A 146 -0.14 3.56 4.25
N GLY A 147 0.38 2.63 3.43
CA GLY A 147 0.56 1.26 3.85
C GLY A 147 -0.73 0.45 4.06
N LEU A 148 -1.88 0.88 3.54
CA LEU A 148 -3.10 0.09 3.58
C LEU A 148 -3.54 -0.29 2.16
N LEU A 149 -3.72 -1.59 1.94
CA LEU A 149 -4.21 -2.16 0.69
C LEU A 149 -5.68 -2.54 0.79
N THR A 150 -6.36 -2.42 -0.34
CA THR A 150 -7.78 -2.78 -0.54
C THR A 150 -7.97 -3.43 -1.91
N VAL A 151 -9.17 -3.91 -2.18
CA VAL A 151 -9.56 -4.48 -3.48
C VAL A 151 -10.51 -3.52 -4.19
N SER A 152 -10.32 -3.28 -5.47
CA SER A 152 -11.12 -2.32 -6.27
C SER A 152 -12.59 -2.67 -6.35
N THR A 153 -12.94 -3.96 -6.27
CA THR A 153 -14.32 -4.44 -6.30
C THR A 153 -15.09 -4.19 -5.01
N TRP A 154 -14.40 -3.81 -3.92
CA TRP A 154 -15.10 -3.43 -2.70
C TRP A 154 -15.83 -2.11 -2.86
N PRO A 155 -16.98 -1.93 -2.21
CA PRO A 155 -17.65 -0.64 -2.13
C PRO A 155 -16.68 0.46 -1.67
N LEU A 156 -16.81 1.65 -2.22
CA LEU A 156 -15.89 2.76 -1.92
C LEU A 156 -15.87 3.09 -0.42
N GLU A 157 -17.00 2.94 0.27
CA GLU A 157 -17.14 3.09 1.72
C GLU A 157 -16.21 2.15 2.50
N GLN A 158 -16.06 0.91 2.04
CA GLN A 158 -15.17 -0.08 2.67
C GLN A 158 -13.69 0.23 2.40
N ARG A 159 -13.40 0.94 1.32
CA ARG A 159 -12.04 1.31 0.91
C ARG A 159 -11.55 2.62 1.52
N ILE A 160 -12.42 3.35 2.23
CA ILE A 160 -12.09 4.62 2.88
C ILE A 160 -11.81 4.36 4.37
N VAL A 161 -10.77 5.02 4.88
CA VAL A 161 -10.36 4.95 6.28
C VAL A 161 -10.43 6.31 6.95
N GLY A 162 -11.15 6.39 8.05
CA GLY A 162 -11.28 7.55 8.92
C GLY A 162 -10.61 7.35 10.28
N PRO A 163 -10.78 8.26 11.22
CA PRO A 163 -10.16 8.17 12.54
C PRO A 163 -10.54 6.94 13.36
N LEU A 164 -11.77 6.44 13.22
CA LEU A 164 -12.25 5.24 13.92
C LEU A 164 -11.92 3.95 13.16
N SER A 165 -11.63 4.06 11.87
CA SER A 165 -11.43 2.92 11.00
C SER A 165 -10.29 1.99 11.41
N PRO A 166 -9.16 2.44 11.98
CA PRO A 166 -8.14 1.51 12.44
C PRO A 166 -8.66 0.50 13.48
N ARG A 167 -9.57 0.93 14.37
CA ARG A 167 -10.16 0.02 15.36
C ARG A 167 -11.28 -0.82 14.75
N THR A 168 -12.18 -0.25 13.98
CA THR A 168 -13.29 -1.00 13.35
C THR A 168 -12.77 -2.01 12.32
N ASP A 169 -11.75 -1.69 11.54
CA ASP A 169 -11.12 -2.63 10.60
C ASP A 169 -10.38 -3.74 11.33
N PHE A 170 -9.69 -3.43 12.43
CA PHE A 170 -9.03 -4.41 13.29
C PHE A 170 -10.03 -5.40 13.88
N LEU A 171 -11.16 -4.92 14.43
CA LEU A 171 -12.21 -5.75 15.02
C LEU A 171 -12.93 -6.57 13.94
N THR A 172 -13.16 -5.99 12.76
CA THR A 172 -13.73 -6.71 11.61
C THR A 172 -12.83 -7.87 11.20
N ALA A 173 -11.53 -7.62 11.06
CA ALA A 173 -10.55 -8.65 10.73
C ALA A 173 -10.49 -9.74 11.80
N ALA A 174 -10.46 -9.37 13.08
CA ALA A 174 -10.45 -10.31 14.20
C ALA A 174 -11.68 -11.24 14.18
N ALA A 175 -12.88 -10.68 14.06
CA ALA A 175 -14.12 -11.46 14.00
C ALA A 175 -14.12 -12.43 12.81
N ARG A 176 -13.78 -11.96 11.61
CA ARG A 176 -13.78 -12.80 10.39
C ARG A 176 -12.74 -13.91 10.43
N LEU A 177 -11.53 -13.63 10.91
CA LEU A 177 -10.48 -14.64 11.06
C LEU A 177 -10.87 -15.70 12.09
N ALA A 178 -11.44 -15.28 13.21
CA ALA A 178 -11.91 -16.16 14.27
C ALA A 178 -13.08 -17.04 13.80
N GLU A 179 -14.07 -16.45 13.11
CA GLU A 179 -15.20 -17.20 12.50
C GLU A 179 -14.71 -18.23 11.47
N HIS A 180 -13.76 -17.83 10.61
CA HIS A 180 -13.19 -18.73 9.63
C HIS A 180 -12.43 -19.89 10.29
N ALA A 181 -11.69 -19.62 11.35
CA ALA A 181 -10.98 -20.65 12.12
C ALA A 181 -11.95 -21.61 12.82
N ALA A 182 -13.02 -21.09 13.44
CA ALA A 182 -14.06 -21.90 14.10
C ALA A 182 -14.83 -22.79 13.07
N GLY A 183 -15.12 -22.24 11.89
CA GLY A 183 -15.86 -22.95 10.84
C GLY A 183 -15.11 -24.12 10.20
N ARG A 184 -13.80 -24.26 10.42
CA ARG A 184 -13.01 -25.38 9.86
C ARG A 184 -13.25 -26.72 10.56
N GLY A 185 -13.86 -26.73 11.74
CA GLY A 185 -14.15 -27.96 12.50
C GLY A 185 -12.92 -28.72 13.00
N THR A 186 -11.73 -28.21 12.79
CA THR A 186 -10.45 -28.76 13.27
C THR A 186 -9.74 -27.76 14.16
N PRO A 187 -8.95 -28.20 15.16
CA PRO A 187 -8.18 -27.29 15.97
C PRO A 187 -7.28 -26.39 15.12
N PRO A 188 -7.22 -25.08 15.40
CA PRO A 188 -6.38 -24.16 14.66
C PRO A 188 -4.88 -24.55 14.72
N SER A 189 -4.16 -24.43 13.61
CA SER A 189 -2.71 -24.64 13.57
C SER A 189 -1.97 -23.66 14.52
N PRO A 190 -0.73 -23.95 14.90
CA PRO A 190 0.07 -23.05 15.75
C PRO A 190 0.20 -21.63 15.17
N GLU A 191 0.28 -21.50 13.85
CA GLU A 191 0.35 -20.20 13.14
C GLU A 191 -0.95 -19.44 13.28
N VAL A 192 -2.09 -20.09 13.06
CA VAL A 192 -3.42 -19.53 13.26
C VAL A 192 -3.60 -19.14 14.72
N GLN A 193 -3.23 -20.01 15.68
CA GLN A 193 -3.32 -19.71 17.12
C GLN A 193 -2.51 -18.47 17.50
N ARG A 194 -1.26 -18.35 17.03
CA ARG A 194 -0.43 -17.17 17.29
C ARG A 194 -1.05 -15.90 16.70
N LEU A 195 -1.64 -15.99 15.51
CA LEU A 195 -2.31 -14.86 14.89
C LEU A 195 -3.56 -14.44 15.67
N LEU A 196 -4.44 -15.39 16.02
CA LEU A 196 -5.65 -15.11 16.81
C LEU A 196 -5.32 -14.57 18.19
N TRP A 197 -4.29 -15.10 18.86
CA TRP A 197 -3.83 -14.57 20.14
C TRP A 197 -3.40 -13.10 20.08
N ARG A 198 -2.74 -12.69 18.99
CA ARG A 198 -2.38 -11.27 18.81
C ARG A 198 -3.60 -10.35 18.71
N PHE A 199 -4.71 -10.83 18.20
CA PHE A 199 -5.97 -10.08 18.22
C PHE A 199 -6.60 -10.14 19.63
N ALA A 200 -6.73 -11.33 20.20
CA ALA A 200 -7.36 -11.54 21.49
C ALA A 200 -6.69 -10.74 22.62
N SER A 201 -5.36 -10.62 22.61
CA SER A 201 -4.62 -9.88 23.64
C SER A 201 -4.92 -8.37 23.69
N THR A 202 -5.59 -7.82 22.66
CA THR A 202 -5.92 -6.39 22.57
C THR A 202 -7.43 -6.10 22.56
N ILE A 203 -8.25 -7.13 22.61
CA ILE A 203 -9.72 -7.01 22.63
C ILE A 203 -10.20 -7.42 24.02
N PRO A 204 -10.88 -6.54 24.77
CA PRO A 204 -11.42 -6.86 26.09
C PRO A 204 -12.35 -8.09 26.06
N GLY A 205 -12.15 -9.02 26.96
CA GLY A 205 -12.95 -10.24 27.05
C GLY A 205 -12.62 -11.34 26.04
N ALA A 206 -11.71 -11.11 25.07
CA ALA A 206 -11.36 -12.09 24.06
C ALA A 206 -10.28 -13.09 24.49
N ALA A 207 -9.43 -12.72 25.44
CA ALA A 207 -8.35 -13.57 25.95
C ALA A 207 -8.89 -14.47 27.08
N THR A 208 -9.47 -15.61 26.72
CA THR A 208 -9.97 -16.63 27.65
C THR A 208 -9.05 -17.86 27.59
N GLY A 209 -8.62 -18.38 28.74
CA GLY A 209 -7.81 -19.60 28.81
C GLY A 209 -6.30 -19.34 28.97
N THR A 210 -5.49 -20.23 28.39
CA THR A 210 -4.03 -20.22 28.56
C THR A 210 -3.37 -19.13 27.73
N VAL A 211 -2.35 -18.48 28.30
CA VAL A 211 -1.53 -17.48 27.58
C VAL A 211 -0.96 -18.09 26.28
N GLY A 212 -1.11 -17.38 25.17
CA GLY A 212 -0.66 -17.84 23.86
C GLY A 212 -1.71 -18.59 23.04
N THR A 213 -2.87 -18.90 23.63
CA THR A 213 -4.00 -19.52 22.94
C THR A 213 -5.23 -18.62 22.97
N ALA A 214 -6.02 -18.65 21.91
CA ALA A 214 -7.29 -17.94 21.82
C ALA A 214 -8.39 -18.91 21.40
N ASP A 215 -9.51 -18.87 22.11
CA ASP A 215 -10.73 -19.52 21.63
C ASP A 215 -11.32 -18.70 20.49
N PRO A 216 -11.44 -19.26 19.27
CA PRO A 216 -11.97 -18.52 18.13
C PRO A 216 -13.40 -18.02 18.34
N ALA A 217 -14.26 -18.79 19.05
CA ALA A 217 -15.64 -18.38 19.28
C ALA A 217 -15.71 -17.18 20.24
N ALA A 218 -14.98 -17.23 21.36
CA ALA A 218 -14.89 -16.13 22.32
C ALA A 218 -14.29 -14.87 21.67
N LEU A 219 -13.25 -15.02 20.85
CA LEU A 219 -12.64 -13.91 20.12
C LEU A 219 -13.64 -13.26 19.15
N ALA A 220 -14.38 -14.06 18.38
CA ALA A 220 -15.38 -13.56 17.44
C ALA A 220 -16.49 -12.78 18.15
N GLU A 221 -16.99 -13.31 19.28
CA GLU A 221 -18.03 -12.68 20.08
C GLU A 221 -17.55 -11.34 20.67
N ALA A 222 -16.40 -11.33 21.33
CA ALA A 222 -15.82 -10.13 21.93
C ALA A 222 -15.53 -9.05 20.87
N ALA A 223 -14.97 -9.45 19.73
CA ALA A 223 -14.69 -8.54 18.63
C ALA A 223 -15.98 -7.91 18.04
N ARG A 224 -17.05 -8.69 17.89
CA ARG A 224 -18.35 -8.17 17.43
C ARG A 224 -18.98 -7.22 18.44
N ALA A 225 -18.95 -7.58 19.73
CA ALA A 225 -19.52 -6.75 20.79
C ALA A 225 -18.87 -5.35 20.83
N GLU A 226 -17.55 -5.29 20.75
CA GLU A 226 -16.84 -4.01 20.67
C GLU A 226 -17.07 -3.29 19.34
N LEU A 227 -17.08 -4.03 18.22
CA LEU A 227 -17.33 -3.46 16.90
C LEU A 227 -18.69 -2.75 16.83
N ASP A 228 -19.72 -3.28 17.46
CA ASP A 228 -21.08 -2.71 17.44
C ASP A 228 -21.11 -1.29 18.08
N VAL A 229 -20.23 -1.00 19.01
CA VAL A 229 -20.09 0.33 19.62
C VAL A 229 -19.57 1.35 18.60
N HIS A 230 -18.65 0.95 17.74
CA HIS A 230 -17.91 1.86 16.84
C HIS A 230 -18.41 1.86 15.40
N ARG A 231 -19.12 0.81 14.99
CA ARG A 231 -19.51 0.54 13.59
C ARG A 231 -20.30 1.68 12.97
N GLU A 232 -21.35 2.16 13.63
CA GLU A 232 -22.25 3.14 13.04
C GLU A 232 -21.63 4.53 12.87
N PRO A 233 -20.89 5.08 13.84
CA PRO A 233 -20.15 6.32 13.65
C PRO A 233 -19.11 6.25 12.52
N ASP A 234 -18.37 5.14 12.43
CA ASP A 234 -17.38 4.93 11.37
C ASP A 234 -18.06 4.79 10.00
N ARG A 235 -19.13 3.99 9.89
CA ARG A 235 -19.91 3.80 8.67
C ARG A 235 -20.43 5.12 8.11
N ARG A 236 -21.01 5.98 8.95
CA ARG A 236 -21.51 7.31 8.54
C ARG A 236 -20.40 8.18 7.99
N ARG A 237 -19.23 8.19 8.63
CA ARG A 237 -18.07 8.97 8.19
C ARG A 237 -17.52 8.46 6.86
N ARG A 238 -17.36 7.14 6.71
CA ARG A 238 -16.95 6.52 5.45
C ARG A 238 -17.94 6.81 4.31
N ALA A 239 -19.24 6.69 4.56
CA ALA A 239 -20.27 6.97 3.57
C ALA A 239 -20.26 8.45 3.13
N SER A 240 -20.07 9.39 4.06
CA SER A 240 -19.93 10.81 3.72
C SER A 240 -18.69 11.07 2.86
N ALA A 241 -17.55 10.48 3.21
CA ALA A 241 -16.33 10.59 2.42
C ALA A 241 -16.45 9.93 1.05
N ALA A 242 -17.13 8.80 0.95
CA ALA A 242 -17.39 8.12 -0.32
C ALA A 242 -18.25 8.94 -1.27
N ARG A 243 -19.27 9.66 -0.76
CA ARG A 243 -20.03 10.62 -1.59
C ARG A 243 -19.11 11.69 -2.15
N ARG A 244 -18.30 12.35 -1.29
CA ARG A 244 -17.33 13.35 -1.76
C ARG A 244 -16.34 12.79 -2.78
N ALA A 245 -15.91 11.55 -2.62
CA ALA A 245 -15.00 10.91 -3.57
C ALA A 245 -15.66 10.66 -4.92
N ARG A 246 -16.93 10.25 -4.96
CA ARG A 246 -17.68 10.08 -6.22
C ARG A 246 -17.86 11.42 -6.97
N ASP A 247 -18.04 12.50 -6.22
CA ASP A 247 -18.27 13.83 -6.80
C ASP A 247 -16.98 14.49 -7.29
N ARG A 248 -15.81 14.18 -6.70
CA ARG A 248 -14.56 14.92 -6.90
C ARG A 248 -13.45 14.18 -7.62
N LEU A 249 -13.46 12.86 -7.55
CA LEU A 249 -12.37 12.03 -8.05
C LEU A 249 -12.77 11.38 -9.38
N ASP A 250 -11.82 11.33 -10.31
CA ASP A 250 -11.93 10.48 -11.49
C ASP A 250 -11.75 8.98 -11.13
N ASP A 251 -11.91 8.11 -12.11
CA ASP A 251 -11.87 6.66 -11.89
C ASP A 251 -10.51 6.19 -11.39
N ALA A 252 -9.43 6.73 -11.93
CA ALA A 252 -8.08 6.39 -11.48
C ALA A 252 -7.81 6.89 -10.06
N GLU A 253 -8.27 8.09 -9.74
CA GLU A 253 -8.16 8.67 -8.41
C GLU A 253 -9.03 7.94 -7.38
N ARG A 254 -10.20 7.42 -7.76
CA ARG A 254 -11.01 6.56 -6.88
C ARG A 254 -10.33 5.23 -6.56
N LEU A 255 -9.47 4.74 -7.45
CA LEU A 255 -8.71 3.51 -7.23
C LEU A 255 -7.42 3.77 -6.43
N PHE A 256 -6.65 4.77 -6.80
CA PHE A 256 -5.29 4.95 -6.30
C PHE A 256 -5.09 6.21 -5.46
N GLY A 257 -6.14 7.01 -5.29
CA GLY A 257 -6.17 8.26 -4.53
C GLY A 257 -5.74 9.48 -5.34
N SER A 258 -6.28 10.64 -4.96
CA SER A 258 -5.86 11.90 -5.54
C SER A 258 -4.38 12.15 -5.25
N ARG A 259 -3.62 12.57 -6.24
CA ARG A 259 -2.28 13.09 -6.00
C ARG A 259 -2.43 14.46 -5.38
N LEU A 260 -1.84 14.70 -4.22
CA LEU A 260 -1.67 16.04 -3.70
C LEU A 260 -0.93 16.84 -4.78
N ARG A 261 -1.66 17.66 -5.53
CA ARG A 261 -1.04 18.64 -6.42
C ARG A 261 -0.28 19.57 -5.50
N ALA A 262 1.05 19.57 -5.58
CA ALA A 262 1.82 20.67 -5.03
C ALA A 262 1.23 21.92 -5.66
N VAL A 263 0.63 22.79 -4.84
CA VAL A 263 0.25 24.13 -5.24
C VAL A 263 1.57 24.78 -5.61
N ARG A 264 1.92 24.76 -6.90
CA ARG A 264 2.92 25.67 -7.44
C ARG A 264 2.32 27.03 -7.20
N GLY A 265 2.85 27.71 -6.21
CA GLY A 265 2.50 29.10 -5.98
C GLY A 265 2.56 29.80 -7.32
N SER A 266 1.40 30.20 -7.82
CA SER A 266 1.30 31.16 -8.88
C SER A 266 1.82 32.49 -8.32
N GLY A 267 3.13 32.60 -8.24
CA GLY A 267 3.79 33.88 -8.17
C GLY A 267 3.44 34.61 -9.46
N GLY A 268 2.25 35.20 -9.50
CA GLY A 268 1.84 36.13 -10.50
C GLY A 268 2.79 37.30 -10.43
N ARG A 269 3.78 37.29 -11.30
CA ARG A 269 4.60 38.47 -11.63
C ARG A 269 3.61 39.49 -12.18
N PRO A 270 3.46 40.66 -11.55
CA PRO A 270 2.57 41.69 -12.12
C PRO A 270 3.14 42.05 -13.49
N ALA A 271 2.31 41.90 -14.52
CA ALA A 271 2.59 42.34 -15.86
C ALA A 271 2.92 43.83 -15.84
N GLN A 272 4.16 44.18 -16.08
CA GLN A 272 4.54 45.55 -16.44
C GLN A 272 3.83 45.89 -17.77
N ARG A 273 2.88 46.82 -17.71
CA ARG A 273 2.34 47.48 -18.87
C ARG A 273 3.46 48.31 -19.51
N PRO A 274 3.75 48.18 -20.79
CA PRO A 274 4.65 49.10 -21.50
C PRO A 274 3.92 50.39 -21.86
N GLY A 275 4.50 51.50 -21.47
CA GLY A 275 4.54 52.74 -22.25
C GLY A 275 3.34 53.66 -22.19
N GLN A 276 3.43 54.68 -21.35
CA GLN A 276 3.02 56.00 -21.82
C GLN A 276 4.12 57.02 -21.47
N ARG A 277 4.69 57.56 -22.55
CA ARG A 277 5.67 58.63 -22.56
C ARG A 277 4.96 59.98 -22.31
N SER A 278 5.62 60.82 -21.51
CA SER A 278 5.84 62.25 -21.66
C SER A 278 4.65 63.19 -21.97
N ALA A 279 4.39 64.08 -21.07
CA ALA A 279 4.39 65.50 -21.41
C ALA A 279 4.72 66.36 -20.18
N THR A 280 5.75 67.09 -20.30
CA THR A 280 6.22 68.25 -19.53
C THR A 280 5.16 69.30 -19.42
N SER A 281 4.98 69.92 -18.24
CA SER A 281 4.96 71.42 -18.12
C SER A 281 4.90 71.78 -16.65
N SER A 282 5.87 72.37 -16.26
CA SER A 282 6.23 73.64 -15.64
C SER A 282 5.12 74.39 -14.87
N ALA A 283 5.52 74.78 -13.69
CA ALA A 283 5.37 76.07 -13.04
C ALA A 283 4.36 76.19 -11.86
N ILE A 284 5.00 76.68 -10.79
CA ILE A 284 4.50 77.70 -9.85
C ILE A 284 3.79 77.26 -8.56
N ASN A 285 4.64 77.35 -7.53
CA ASN A 285 4.29 77.63 -6.14
C ASN A 285 3.68 79.11 -6.06
N PRO A 286 2.84 79.56 -5.12
CA PRO A 286 3.20 79.63 -3.70
C PRO A 286 2.07 79.48 -2.67
N ALA A 287 2.50 79.04 -1.47
CA ALA A 287 2.25 79.60 -0.13
C ALA A 287 0.78 80.00 0.33
N ILE A 288 0.56 79.70 1.53
CA ILE A 288 0.07 80.46 2.69
C ILE A 288 -1.03 79.72 3.49
N SER A 289 -0.69 79.45 4.71
CA SER A 289 -1.30 79.72 6.01
C SER A 289 -2.79 79.44 6.32
N GLY A 290 -2.93 79.02 7.51
CA GLY A 290 -4.05 79.32 8.40
C GLY A 290 -4.75 78.05 8.92
N GLU A 291 -4.47 77.53 10.02
CA GLU A 291 -4.91 77.90 11.37
C GLU A 291 -6.32 77.45 11.76
N THR A 292 -6.33 76.74 12.84
CA THR A 292 -7.23 76.67 13.97
C THR A 292 -8.60 75.98 13.84
N ASP A 293 -8.74 75.10 14.76
CA ASP A 293 -9.75 75.03 15.85
C ASP A 293 -11.10 74.34 15.61
N ARG A 294 -11.25 73.29 16.30
CA ARG A 294 -12.15 72.84 17.39
C ARG A 294 -12.25 71.32 17.41
#